data_3647cee8fec4535db4fb7e449f99f694
#
_entry.id   3647cee8fec4535db4fb7e449f99f694
#
_cell.length_a   1.000
_cell.length_b   1.000
_cell.length_c   1.000
_cell.angle_alpha   90.00
_cell.angle_beta   90.00
_cell.angle_gamma   90.00
#
_symmetry.space_group_name_H-M   'P 1'
#
loop_
_entity.id
_entity.type
_entity.pdbx_description
1 polymer ?
#
loop_
_entity_poly.entity_id
_entity_poly.type
_entity_poly.pdbx_seq_one_letter_code
_entity_poly.pdbx_strand_id
1 'polypeptide(L)'
;GYGKQPLIENIEICLEKGEILTLIGPNGAGKSTILKSITKQLALLGGTVYLGEQDIGQMSGNELSQNMAVVLTEKLRTEMMTCEEVVATGRYPYTGKFGILSDTDRQAVAEAMEPVHVTTLKNKDFSKISDGQRQRVMLARAICQEPEIIILDEPTSYLDIKYKLDFLSILQEMRKKKELTVVMSLHELELAAKVSDKILCVNGSCVERFGTPQEIFKEGYIEKLFSIETGSFDERSESMELEPVKGKPEVFVIAGNGSGRNTYRRLQREGIPFATGILFQNDLDYPVAKALAAKVIGTAAFEPITEAALTEAKQCINACERVICCREHFGTLEHENQA
;
A
#
# COMPACT_ATOMS: atom_id res chain seq x y z
N GLY A 1 11.81 -8.53 20.53
CA GLY A 1 13.18 -8.15 20.11
C GLY A 1 14.07 -9.37 19.88
N TYR A 2 15.11 -9.21 19.06
CA TYR A 2 16.08 -10.29 18.77
C TYR A 2 17.21 -10.41 19.80
N GLY A 3 17.06 -9.83 20.96
CA GLY A 3 18.04 -9.84 22.04
C GLY A 3 17.42 -9.27 23.32
N LYS A 4 18.27 -8.68 24.18
CA LYS A 4 17.81 -8.06 25.43
C LYS A 4 17.31 -6.62 25.26
N GLN A 5 17.54 -6.00 24.08
CA GLN A 5 17.09 -4.64 23.80
C GLN A 5 15.87 -4.67 22.89
N PRO A 6 14.84 -3.90 23.17
CA PRO A 6 13.69 -3.77 22.30
C PRO A 6 14.11 -3.10 20.99
N LEU A 7 13.60 -3.59 19.88
CA LEU A 7 13.77 -2.96 18.58
C LEU A 7 12.78 -1.80 18.39
N ILE A 8 11.57 -1.99 18.90
CA ILE A 8 10.50 -1.00 18.84
C ILE A 8 9.86 -0.92 20.22
N GLU A 9 9.62 0.31 20.67
CA GLU A 9 9.04 0.62 21.96
C GLU A 9 7.73 1.40 21.80
N ASN A 10 6.94 1.45 22.88
CA ASN A 10 5.73 2.27 22.98
C ASN A 10 4.71 2.01 21.85
N ILE A 11 4.42 0.72 21.60
CA ILE A 11 3.38 0.33 20.64
C ILE A 11 2.05 0.32 21.39
N GLU A 12 1.19 1.28 21.06
CA GLU A 12 -0.17 1.36 21.56
C GLU A 12 -1.14 1.43 20.39
N ILE A 13 -1.81 0.32 20.12
CA ILE A 13 -2.76 0.19 19.00
C ILE A 13 -3.98 -0.59 19.45
N CYS A 14 -5.13 -0.21 18.93
CA CYS A 14 -6.38 -0.92 19.11
C CYS A 14 -7.08 -1.04 17.74
N LEU A 15 -7.58 -2.23 17.46
CA LEU A 15 -8.34 -2.53 16.27
C LEU A 15 -9.70 -3.09 16.65
N GLU A 16 -10.71 -2.64 15.96
CA GLU A 16 -12.04 -3.22 16.04
C GLU A 16 -12.14 -4.48 15.16
N LYS A 17 -13.08 -5.35 15.52
CA LYS A 17 -13.36 -6.55 14.73
C LYS A 17 -13.77 -6.17 13.30
N GLY A 18 -13.18 -6.84 12.32
CA GLY A 18 -13.45 -6.57 10.92
C GLY A 18 -12.71 -5.36 10.34
N GLU A 19 -11.78 -4.73 11.05
CA GLU A 19 -10.91 -3.68 10.50
C GLU A 19 -9.70 -4.26 9.78
N ILE A 20 -9.19 -3.50 8.81
CA ILE A 20 -7.91 -3.75 8.12
C ILE A 20 -6.89 -2.74 8.63
N LEU A 21 -5.85 -3.24 9.29
CA LEU A 21 -4.66 -2.48 9.66
C LEU A 21 -3.53 -2.75 8.68
N THR A 22 -2.95 -1.70 8.13
CA THR A 22 -1.73 -1.81 7.33
C THR A 22 -0.54 -1.12 8.02
N LEU A 23 0.56 -1.85 8.11
CA LEU A 23 1.85 -1.34 8.57
C LEU A 23 2.62 -0.79 7.37
N ILE A 24 3.01 0.48 7.42
CA ILE A 24 3.88 1.12 6.42
C ILE A 24 5.15 1.66 7.07
N GLY A 25 6.18 1.88 6.26
CA GLY A 25 7.45 2.44 6.70
C GLY A 25 8.63 1.87 5.92
N PRO A 26 9.83 2.44 6.07
CA PRO A 26 11.03 2.02 5.35
C PRO A 26 11.36 0.53 5.53
N ASN A 27 12.20 0.01 4.63
CA ASN A 27 12.75 -1.34 4.81
C ASN A 27 13.61 -1.40 6.06
N GLY A 28 13.45 -2.48 6.85
CA GLY A 28 14.15 -2.61 8.11
C GLY A 28 13.55 -1.82 9.29
N ALA A 29 12.48 -1.04 9.09
CA ALA A 29 11.83 -0.26 10.16
C ALA A 29 11.21 -1.12 11.27
N GLY A 30 11.10 -2.45 11.09
CA GLY A 30 10.60 -3.35 12.11
C GLY A 30 9.15 -3.82 11.92
N LYS A 31 8.53 -3.58 10.77
CA LYS A 31 7.16 -4.04 10.46
C LYS A 31 6.99 -5.55 10.74
N SER A 32 7.83 -6.38 10.14
CA SER A 32 7.79 -7.84 10.37
C SER A 32 8.11 -8.22 11.82
N THR A 33 8.89 -7.42 12.55
CA THR A 33 9.13 -7.62 13.97
C THR A 33 7.85 -7.43 14.79
N ILE A 34 7.07 -6.39 14.48
CA ILE A 34 5.76 -6.16 15.10
C ILE A 34 4.84 -7.35 14.81
N LEU A 35 4.72 -7.76 13.53
CA LEU A 35 3.87 -8.89 13.15
C LEU A 35 4.29 -10.19 13.84
N LYS A 36 5.61 -10.50 13.88
CA LYS A 36 6.14 -11.67 14.58
C LYS A 36 5.92 -11.61 16.10
N SER A 37 5.88 -10.40 16.68
CA SER A 37 5.60 -10.22 18.12
C SER A 37 4.11 -10.46 18.42
N ILE A 38 3.21 -9.94 17.60
CA ILE A 38 1.76 -10.18 17.74
C ILE A 38 1.43 -11.68 17.58
N THR A 39 2.14 -12.42 16.73
CA THR A 39 1.91 -13.85 16.48
C THR A 39 2.63 -14.79 17.45
N LYS A 40 3.27 -14.29 18.51
CA LYS A 40 4.13 -15.07 19.46
C LYS A 40 5.32 -15.78 18.83
N GLN A 41 5.65 -15.50 17.55
CA GLN A 41 6.86 -16.05 16.91
C GLN A 41 8.12 -15.36 17.44
N LEU A 42 7.97 -14.14 17.96
CA LEU A 42 9.03 -13.39 18.63
C LEU A 42 8.54 -12.99 20.02
N ALA A 43 9.31 -13.33 21.04
CA ALA A 43 8.96 -12.99 22.42
C ALA A 43 8.91 -11.48 22.64
N LEU A 44 7.87 -11.01 23.32
CA LEU A 44 7.79 -9.65 23.81
C LEU A 44 8.84 -9.44 24.91
N LEU A 45 9.50 -8.30 24.90
CA LEU A 45 10.40 -7.88 25.97
C LEU A 45 9.67 -7.06 27.05
N GLY A 46 8.46 -6.59 26.73
CA GLY A 46 7.56 -5.88 27.63
C GLY A 46 6.21 -5.65 26.96
N GLY A 47 5.23 -5.22 27.72
CA GLY A 47 3.86 -5.02 27.22
C GLY A 47 3.08 -6.31 27.07
N THR A 48 1.87 -6.19 26.57
CA THR A 48 0.92 -7.30 26.38
C THR A 48 0.14 -7.10 25.08
N VAL A 49 -0.18 -8.19 24.43
CA VAL A 49 -1.10 -8.20 23.27
C VAL A 49 -2.36 -8.94 23.68
N TYR A 50 -3.49 -8.33 23.40
CA TYR A 50 -4.80 -8.89 23.70
C TYR A 50 -5.52 -9.27 22.40
N LEU A 51 -6.24 -10.37 22.45
CA LEU A 51 -7.23 -10.77 21.47
C LEU A 51 -8.60 -10.75 22.18
N GLY A 52 -9.41 -9.74 21.87
CA GLY A 52 -10.56 -9.41 22.71
C GLY A 52 -10.12 -9.10 24.15
N GLU A 53 -10.63 -9.86 25.11
CA GLU A 53 -10.26 -9.71 26.52
C GLU A 53 -9.12 -10.65 26.96
N GLN A 54 -8.63 -11.52 26.08
CA GLN A 54 -7.64 -12.54 26.42
C GLN A 54 -6.21 -12.09 26.09
N ASP A 55 -5.32 -12.20 27.05
CA ASP A 55 -3.89 -12.03 26.84
C ASP A 55 -3.35 -13.20 25.99
N ILE A 56 -2.85 -12.92 24.79
CA ILE A 56 -2.28 -13.96 23.92
C ILE A 56 -1.10 -14.67 24.58
N GLY A 57 -0.41 -14.00 25.51
CA GLY A 57 0.70 -14.59 26.27
C GLY A 57 0.27 -15.83 27.05
N GLN A 58 -0.97 -15.87 27.52
CA GLN A 58 -1.55 -16.96 28.31
C GLN A 58 -2.25 -18.02 27.44
N MET A 59 -2.55 -17.74 26.17
CA MET A 59 -3.17 -18.71 25.25
C MET A 59 -2.18 -19.84 24.92
N SER A 60 -2.68 -21.06 24.85
CA SER A 60 -1.93 -22.18 24.26
C SER A 60 -1.66 -21.95 22.77
N GLY A 61 -0.65 -22.62 22.21
CA GLY A 61 -0.37 -22.53 20.77
C GLY A 61 -1.57 -22.97 19.90
N ASN A 62 -2.34 -23.96 20.38
CA ASN A 62 -3.52 -24.45 19.65
C ASN A 62 -4.67 -23.42 19.68
N GLU A 63 -4.96 -22.85 20.85
CA GLU A 63 -5.98 -21.78 20.99
C GLU A 63 -5.62 -20.58 20.12
N LEU A 64 -4.36 -20.11 20.15
CA LEU A 64 -3.92 -19.01 19.30
C LEU A 64 -4.07 -19.37 17.83
N SER A 65 -3.72 -20.58 17.42
CA SER A 65 -3.85 -21.04 16.04
C SER A 65 -5.29 -21.23 15.58
N GLN A 66 -6.26 -21.40 16.45
CA GLN A 66 -7.69 -21.42 16.09
C GLN A 66 -8.23 -20.01 15.83
N ASN A 67 -7.66 -19.00 16.46
CA ASN A 67 -8.14 -17.61 16.35
C ASN A 67 -7.31 -16.75 15.38
N MET A 68 -6.06 -17.11 15.12
CA MET A 68 -5.14 -16.29 14.35
C MET A 68 -4.40 -17.13 13.29
N ALA A 69 -4.56 -16.77 12.02
CA ALA A 69 -3.79 -17.33 10.92
C ALA A 69 -2.67 -16.39 10.48
N VAL A 70 -1.56 -16.95 10.01
CA VAL A 70 -0.37 -16.20 9.62
C VAL A 70 0.12 -16.63 8.24
N VAL A 71 0.33 -15.65 7.37
CA VAL A 71 0.98 -15.82 6.06
C VAL A 71 2.20 -14.93 6.03
N LEU A 72 3.38 -15.53 6.10
CA LEU A 72 4.66 -14.82 6.04
C LEU A 72 5.23 -14.86 4.62
N THR A 73 6.12 -13.93 4.35
CA THR A 73 6.86 -13.83 3.07
C THR A 73 7.82 -15.01 2.84
N GLU A 74 8.17 -15.75 3.89
CA GLU A 74 9.06 -16.90 3.80
C GLU A 74 8.46 -17.99 2.91
N LYS A 75 9.20 -18.37 1.86
CA LYS A 75 8.76 -19.42 0.93
C LYS A 75 8.63 -20.74 1.66
N LEU A 76 7.40 -21.23 1.79
CA LEU A 76 7.15 -22.57 2.27
C LEU A 76 7.81 -23.56 1.29
N ARG A 77 8.83 -24.27 1.76
CA ARG A 77 9.46 -25.36 1.00
C ARG A 77 8.67 -26.64 1.28
N THR A 78 7.69 -26.91 0.44
CA THR A 78 6.94 -28.17 0.49
C THR A 78 7.39 -29.00 -0.70
N GLU A 79 8.02 -30.13 -0.45
CA GLU A 79 8.32 -31.09 -1.49
C GLU A 79 7.14 -32.05 -1.63
N MET A 80 6.66 -32.28 -2.87
CA MET A 80 5.63 -33.26 -3.24
C MET A 80 4.23 -33.06 -2.62
N MET A 81 3.87 -31.87 -2.16
CA MET A 81 2.50 -31.57 -1.72
C MET A 81 1.67 -30.96 -2.84
N THR A 82 0.43 -31.43 -2.98
CA THR A 82 -0.57 -30.76 -3.81
C THR A 82 -1.05 -29.45 -3.19
N CYS A 83 -1.65 -28.58 -3.99
CA CYS A 83 -2.24 -27.34 -3.46
C CYS A 83 -3.34 -27.60 -2.42
N GLU A 84 -4.14 -28.65 -2.60
CA GLU A 84 -5.17 -29.07 -1.64
C GLU A 84 -4.56 -29.52 -0.31
N GLU A 85 -3.48 -30.31 -0.34
CA GLU A 85 -2.77 -30.73 0.87
C GLU A 85 -2.13 -29.54 1.61
N VAL A 86 -1.61 -28.55 0.89
CA VAL A 86 -1.11 -27.31 1.51
C VAL A 86 -2.25 -26.57 2.20
N VAL A 87 -3.41 -26.40 1.56
CA VAL A 87 -4.58 -25.77 2.19
C VAL A 87 -5.04 -26.56 3.41
N ALA A 88 -5.07 -27.90 3.32
CA ALA A 88 -5.47 -28.79 4.40
C ALA A 88 -4.60 -28.64 5.66
N THR A 89 -3.34 -28.21 5.54
CA THR A 89 -2.51 -27.91 6.73
C THR A 89 -3.12 -26.80 7.60
N GLY A 90 -4.00 -25.95 7.07
CA GLY A 90 -4.77 -24.98 7.84
C GLY A 90 -5.69 -25.62 8.89
N ARG A 91 -6.04 -26.90 8.73
CA ARG A 91 -6.90 -27.62 9.68
C ARG A 91 -6.14 -28.26 10.85
N TYR A 92 -4.80 -28.20 10.89
CA TYR A 92 -4.02 -28.79 11.98
C TYR A 92 -4.46 -28.38 13.40
N PRO A 93 -4.92 -27.15 13.67
CA PRO A 93 -5.44 -26.79 14.99
C PRO A 93 -6.69 -27.57 15.41
N TYR A 94 -7.39 -28.20 14.46
CA TYR A 94 -8.64 -28.94 14.67
C TYR A 94 -8.44 -30.46 14.58
N THR A 95 -7.36 -30.92 13.94
CA THR A 95 -7.03 -32.31 13.85
C THR A 95 -6.34 -32.80 15.13
N GLY A 96 -6.70 -33.97 15.62
CA GLY A 96 -6.05 -34.55 16.79
C GLY A 96 -4.56 -34.88 16.53
N LYS A 97 -3.93 -35.57 17.49
CA LYS A 97 -2.50 -35.96 17.45
C LYS A 97 -2.04 -36.68 16.18
N PHE A 98 -2.96 -37.27 15.46
CA PHE A 98 -2.67 -38.03 14.22
C PHE A 98 -2.83 -37.21 12.94
N GLY A 99 -3.30 -35.97 13.02
CA GLY A 99 -3.47 -35.13 11.84
C GLY A 99 -4.53 -35.61 10.83
N ILE A 100 -5.45 -36.50 11.27
CA ILE A 100 -6.46 -37.07 10.37
C ILE A 100 -7.58 -36.07 10.17
N LEU A 101 -7.85 -35.69 8.91
CA LEU A 101 -8.94 -34.79 8.52
C LEU A 101 -10.28 -35.50 8.61
N SER A 102 -11.23 -34.91 9.30
CA SER A 102 -12.64 -35.31 9.29
C SER A 102 -13.33 -34.86 7.97
N ASP A 103 -14.55 -35.27 7.76
CA ASP A 103 -15.35 -34.82 6.60
C ASP A 103 -15.63 -33.32 6.67
N THR A 104 -15.83 -32.78 7.86
CA THR A 104 -15.98 -31.33 8.08
C THR A 104 -14.72 -30.57 7.73
N ASP A 105 -13.53 -31.12 8.04
CA ASP A 105 -12.26 -30.50 7.64
C ASP A 105 -12.07 -30.50 6.12
N ARG A 106 -12.43 -31.61 5.45
CA ARG A 106 -12.37 -31.70 3.98
C ARG A 106 -13.30 -30.70 3.30
N GLN A 107 -14.49 -30.51 3.88
CA GLN A 107 -15.43 -29.49 3.42
C GLN A 107 -14.84 -28.07 3.60
N ALA A 108 -14.27 -27.75 4.77
CA ALA A 108 -13.63 -26.47 5.03
C ALA A 108 -12.46 -26.19 4.05
N VAL A 109 -11.68 -27.21 3.68
CA VAL A 109 -10.64 -27.10 2.65
C VAL A 109 -11.24 -26.70 1.30
N ALA A 110 -12.29 -27.39 0.86
CA ALA A 110 -12.95 -27.06 -0.42
C ALA A 110 -13.54 -25.66 -0.42
N GLU A 111 -14.24 -25.28 0.65
CA GLU A 111 -14.84 -23.94 0.83
C GLU A 111 -13.79 -22.83 0.91
N ALA A 112 -12.61 -23.08 1.45
CA ALA A 112 -11.54 -22.11 1.51
C ALA A 112 -10.85 -21.87 0.15
N MET A 113 -10.85 -22.87 -0.74
CA MET A 113 -10.22 -22.79 -2.06
C MET A 113 -11.06 -22.01 -3.08
N GLU A 114 -12.37 -21.96 -2.88
CA GLU A 114 -13.32 -21.34 -3.83
C GLU A 114 -13.17 -19.81 -3.93
N PRO A 115 -13.25 -19.02 -2.83
CA PRO A 115 -13.20 -17.55 -2.89
C PRO A 115 -11.86 -17.00 -3.40
N VAL A 116 -10.80 -17.78 -3.29
CA VAL A 116 -9.46 -17.39 -3.80
C VAL A 116 -9.16 -17.95 -5.21
N HIS A 117 -10.16 -18.59 -5.84
CA HIS A 117 -10.08 -19.13 -7.21
C HIS A 117 -8.91 -20.10 -7.45
N VAL A 118 -8.68 -21.02 -6.50
CA VAL A 118 -7.61 -22.04 -6.62
C VAL A 118 -8.14 -23.47 -6.71
N THR A 119 -9.44 -23.67 -6.78
CA THR A 119 -10.07 -25.00 -6.88
C THR A 119 -9.55 -25.82 -8.06
N THR A 120 -9.27 -25.16 -9.20
CA THR A 120 -8.71 -25.81 -10.40
C THR A 120 -7.26 -26.26 -10.22
N LEU A 121 -6.60 -25.80 -9.16
CA LEU A 121 -5.21 -26.12 -8.85
C LEU A 121 -5.08 -27.25 -7.80
N LYS A 122 -6.18 -27.76 -7.24
CA LYS A 122 -6.17 -28.65 -6.09
C LYS A 122 -5.17 -29.81 -6.20
N ASN A 123 -5.12 -30.46 -7.35
CA ASN A 123 -4.27 -31.62 -7.61
C ASN A 123 -2.87 -31.26 -8.16
N LYS A 124 -2.57 -29.97 -8.35
CA LYS A 124 -1.26 -29.54 -8.84
C LYS A 124 -0.25 -29.51 -7.72
N ASP A 125 0.98 -29.88 -8.06
CA ASP A 125 2.14 -29.73 -7.18
C ASP A 125 2.34 -28.25 -6.84
N PHE A 126 2.30 -27.93 -5.55
CA PHE A 126 2.46 -26.56 -5.04
C PHE A 126 3.79 -25.91 -5.45
N SER A 127 4.84 -26.71 -5.61
CA SER A 127 6.16 -26.20 -6.04
C SER A 127 6.19 -25.75 -7.51
N LYS A 128 5.21 -26.22 -8.34
CA LYS A 128 5.18 -26.02 -9.80
C LYS A 128 4.16 -24.98 -10.26
N ILE A 129 3.53 -24.27 -9.34
CA ILE A 129 2.60 -23.18 -9.68
C ILE A 129 3.30 -21.82 -9.64
N SER A 130 2.70 -20.79 -10.27
CA SER A 130 3.24 -19.41 -10.25
C SER A 130 3.20 -18.81 -8.85
N ASP A 131 4.02 -17.76 -8.62
CA ASP A 131 4.07 -17.08 -7.31
C ASP A 131 2.70 -16.48 -6.94
N GLY A 132 1.96 -15.91 -7.89
CA GLY A 132 0.59 -15.42 -7.64
C GLY A 132 -0.41 -16.54 -7.32
N GLN A 133 -0.29 -17.71 -7.95
CA GLN A 133 -1.09 -18.88 -7.59
C GLN A 133 -0.71 -19.39 -6.21
N ARG A 134 0.59 -19.42 -5.89
CA ARG A 134 1.11 -19.82 -4.58
C ARG A 134 0.57 -18.92 -3.47
N GLN A 135 0.58 -17.60 -3.68
CA GLN A 135 0.07 -16.66 -2.70
C GLN A 135 -1.43 -16.87 -2.42
N ARG A 136 -2.24 -17.14 -3.45
CA ARG A 136 -3.66 -17.47 -3.29
C ARG A 136 -3.89 -18.80 -2.58
N VAL A 137 -3.07 -19.82 -2.83
CA VAL A 137 -3.12 -21.08 -2.08
C VAL A 137 -2.75 -20.88 -0.60
N MET A 138 -1.76 -20.03 -0.31
CA MET A 138 -1.40 -19.69 1.06
C MET A 138 -2.51 -18.89 1.76
N LEU A 139 -3.22 -18.00 1.04
CA LEU A 139 -4.41 -17.35 1.56
C LEU A 139 -5.54 -18.34 1.81
N ALA A 140 -5.81 -19.29 0.88
CA ALA A 140 -6.76 -20.38 1.10
C ALA A 140 -6.44 -21.19 2.37
N ARG A 141 -5.17 -21.49 2.59
CA ARG A 141 -4.70 -22.18 3.81
C ARG A 141 -5.05 -21.37 5.08
N ALA A 142 -4.81 -20.07 5.06
CA ALA A 142 -5.14 -19.18 6.17
C ALA A 142 -6.66 -19.11 6.41
N ILE A 143 -7.45 -19.00 5.35
CA ILE A 143 -8.93 -18.99 5.41
C ILE A 143 -9.48 -20.33 5.92
N CYS A 144 -8.87 -21.44 5.50
CA CYS A 144 -9.25 -22.80 5.91
C CYS A 144 -9.12 -23.03 7.43
N GLN A 145 -8.26 -22.25 8.07
CA GLN A 145 -8.11 -22.25 9.52
C GLN A 145 -9.29 -21.59 10.25
N GLU A 146 -10.20 -20.89 9.52
CA GLU A 146 -11.36 -20.17 10.05
C GLU A 146 -11.01 -19.19 11.18
N PRO A 147 -9.97 -18.33 11.00
CA PRO A 147 -9.48 -17.46 12.05
C PRO A 147 -10.38 -16.22 12.21
N GLU A 148 -10.32 -15.58 13.38
CA GLU A 148 -10.85 -14.22 13.57
C GLU A 148 -9.93 -13.14 13.03
N ILE A 149 -8.60 -13.40 13.03
CA ILE A 149 -7.56 -12.50 12.56
C ILE A 149 -6.62 -13.18 11.59
N ILE A 150 -6.32 -12.52 10.47
CA ILE A 150 -5.25 -12.93 9.55
C ILE A 150 -4.10 -11.91 9.60
N ILE A 151 -2.89 -12.41 9.84
CA ILE A 151 -1.66 -11.62 9.79
C ILE A 151 -0.92 -11.92 8.48
N LEU A 152 -0.61 -10.88 7.70
CA LEU A 152 0.01 -10.99 6.39
C LEU A 152 1.28 -10.14 6.33
N ASP A 153 2.43 -10.75 6.09
CA ASP A 153 3.68 -10.01 5.91
C ASP A 153 3.98 -9.89 4.41
N GLU A 154 3.88 -8.66 3.89
CA GLU A 154 4.09 -8.30 2.48
C GLU A 154 3.34 -9.19 1.47
N PRO A 155 2.02 -9.37 1.62
CA PRO A 155 1.25 -10.35 0.83
C PRO A 155 1.18 -10.02 -0.67
N THR A 156 1.47 -8.79 -1.07
CA THR A 156 1.43 -8.35 -2.46
C THR A 156 2.80 -8.36 -3.15
N SER A 157 3.86 -8.67 -2.41
CA SER A 157 5.21 -8.77 -2.96
C SER A 157 5.27 -9.85 -4.05
N TYR A 158 5.93 -9.54 -5.15
CA TYR A 158 6.07 -10.42 -6.33
C TYR A 158 4.78 -10.71 -7.11
N LEU A 159 3.65 -10.06 -6.78
CA LEU A 159 2.43 -10.14 -7.57
C LEU A 159 2.41 -9.05 -8.64
N ASP A 160 1.90 -9.36 -9.83
CA ASP A 160 1.53 -8.35 -10.81
C ASP A 160 0.26 -7.57 -10.39
N ILE A 161 -0.01 -6.46 -11.05
CA ILE A 161 -1.11 -5.55 -10.71
C ILE A 161 -2.46 -6.28 -10.61
N LYS A 162 -2.74 -7.18 -11.55
CA LYS A 162 -4.00 -7.94 -11.56
C LYS A 162 -4.15 -8.77 -10.30
N TYR A 163 -3.12 -9.55 -9.98
CA TYR A 163 -3.18 -10.45 -8.81
C TYR A 163 -3.14 -9.70 -7.48
N LYS A 164 -2.51 -8.51 -7.41
CA LYS A 164 -2.60 -7.62 -6.24
C LYS A 164 -4.04 -7.17 -6.00
N LEU A 165 -4.70 -6.69 -7.04
CA LEU A 165 -6.10 -6.24 -6.94
C LEU A 165 -7.04 -7.40 -6.59
N ASP A 166 -6.89 -8.55 -7.23
CA ASP A 166 -7.68 -9.76 -6.93
C ASP A 166 -7.49 -10.17 -5.45
N PHE A 167 -6.26 -10.20 -4.97
CA PHE A 167 -5.93 -10.56 -3.59
C PHE A 167 -6.58 -9.61 -2.57
N LEU A 168 -6.45 -8.30 -2.79
CA LEU A 168 -7.04 -7.30 -1.89
C LEU A 168 -8.56 -7.32 -1.93
N SER A 169 -9.17 -7.55 -3.10
CA SER A 169 -10.62 -7.71 -3.25
C SER A 169 -11.13 -8.91 -2.45
N ILE A 170 -10.42 -10.03 -2.48
CA ILE A 170 -10.76 -11.23 -1.69
C ILE A 170 -10.71 -10.90 -0.20
N LEU A 171 -9.67 -10.21 0.28
CA LEU A 171 -9.58 -9.81 1.70
C LEU A 171 -10.75 -8.91 2.12
N GLN A 172 -11.13 -7.94 1.27
CA GLN A 172 -12.27 -7.07 1.54
C GLN A 172 -13.60 -7.82 1.56
N GLU A 173 -13.77 -8.81 0.69
CA GLU A 173 -14.95 -9.67 0.67
C GLU A 173 -15.04 -10.54 1.94
N MET A 174 -13.93 -11.17 2.34
CA MET A 174 -13.85 -11.96 3.56
C MET A 174 -14.13 -11.13 4.81
N ARG A 175 -13.57 -9.92 4.88
CA ARG A 175 -13.87 -8.95 5.93
C ARG A 175 -15.37 -8.70 6.06
N LYS A 176 -16.05 -8.40 4.94
CA LYS A 176 -17.49 -8.10 4.93
C LYS A 176 -18.36 -9.31 5.29
N LYS A 177 -18.01 -10.50 4.82
CA LYS A 177 -18.82 -11.71 5.02
C LYS A 177 -18.59 -12.38 6.37
N LYS A 178 -17.36 -12.36 6.88
CA LYS A 178 -16.94 -13.10 8.07
C LYS A 178 -16.46 -12.22 9.23
N GLU A 179 -16.56 -10.89 9.10
CA GLU A 179 -16.02 -9.92 10.06
C GLU A 179 -14.53 -10.17 10.37
N LEU A 180 -13.80 -10.63 9.34
CA LEU A 180 -12.39 -10.98 9.45
C LEU A 180 -11.55 -9.73 9.69
N THR A 181 -10.78 -9.72 10.77
CA THR A 181 -9.79 -8.68 11.04
C THR A 181 -8.51 -9.00 10.29
N VAL A 182 -7.90 -8.01 9.63
CA VAL A 182 -6.68 -8.19 8.85
C VAL A 182 -5.60 -7.25 9.35
N VAL A 183 -4.42 -7.80 9.64
CA VAL A 183 -3.23 -7.00 9.95
C VAL A 183 -2.16 -7.34 8.92
N MET A 184 -1.70 -6.37 8.15
CA MET A 184 -0.73 -6.64 7.09
C MET A 184 0.35 -5.57 6.99
N SER A 185 1.50 -5.92 6.42
CA SER A 185 2.49 -4.96 5.95
C SER A 185 2.38 -4.78 4.44
N LEU A 186 2.48 -3.55 3.96
CA LEU A 186 2.52 -3.23 2.54
C LEU A 186 3.65 -2.25 2.23
N HIS A 187 4.22 -2.38 1.03
CA HIS A 187 5.16 -1.41 0.48
C HIS A 187 4.49 -0.38 -0.43
N GLU A 188 3.39 -0.76 -1.06
CA GLU A 188 2.64 0.09 -1.97
C GLU A 188 1.72 1.03 -1.20
N LEU A 189 2.12 2.29 -1.08
CA LEU A 189 1.40 3.33 -0.33
C LEU A 189 0.00 3.57 -0.89
N GLU A 190 -0.13 3.57 -2.22
CA GLU A 190 -1.42 3.70 -2.91
C GLU A 190 -2.41 2.58 -2.51
N LEU A 191 -1.92 1.34 -2.41
CA LEU A 191 -2.76 0.22 -1.98
C LEU A 191 -3.11 0.32 -0.49
N ALA A 192 -2.13 0.70 0.35
CA ALA A 192 -2.36 0.91 1.77
C ALA A 192 -3.45 1.97 2.02
N ALA A 193 -3.40 3.10 1.30
CA ALA A 193 -4.40 4.16 1.41
C ALA A 193 -5.82 3.69 1.03
N LYS A 194 -5.93 2.81 0.02
CA LYS A 194 -7.22 2.37 -0.52
C LYS A 194 -7.90 1.24 0.24
N VAL A 195 -7.12 0.37 0.91
CA VAL A 195 -7.68 -0.85 1.51
C VAL A 195 -7.80 -0.80 3.02
N SER A 196 -7.07 0.10 3.69
CA SER A 196 -6.94 0.12 5.15
C SER A 196 -8.02 0.97 5.82
N ASP A 197 -8.50 0.51 6.97
CA ASP A 197 -9.27 1.34 7.90
C ASP A 197 -8.31 2.12 8.82
N LYS A 198 -7.20 1.49 9.18
CA LYS A 198 -6.13 2.07 10.00
C LYS A 198 -4.76 1.80 9.38
N ILE A 199 -3.86 2.74 9.58
CA ILE A 199 -2.47 2.63 9.15
C ILE A 199 -1.56 2.85 10.35
N LEU A 200 -0.55 2.00 10.48
CA LEU A 200 0.51 2.10 11.47
C LEU A 200 1.82 2.47 10.77
N CYS A 201 2.34 3.64 11.08
CA CYS A 201 3.60 4.14 10.54
C CYS A 201 4.76 3.75 11.45
N VAL A 202 5.67 2.93 10.91
CA VAL A 202 6.81 2.40 11.66
C VAL A 202 8.10 3.02 11.11
N ASN A 203 8.89 3.63 12.00
CA ASN A 203 10.16 4.26 11.64
C ASN A 203 11.27 3.84 12.59
N GLY A 204 11.97 2.75 12.26
CA GLY A 204 13.12 2.26 13.01
C GLY A 204 12.76 1.78 14.42
N SER A 205 12.89 2.65 15.43
CA SER A 205 12.73 2.28 16.83
C SER A 205 11.35 2.58 17.42
N CYS A 206 10.45 3.20 16.64
CA CYS A 206 9.16 3.61 17.20
C CYS A 206 8.00 3.49 16.19
N VAL A 207 6.80 3.50 16.74
CA VAL A 207 5.58 3.81 16.00
C VAL A 207 5.45 5.34 15.98
N GLU A 208 5.53 5.92 14.79
CA GLU A 208 5.46 7.37 14.62
C GLU A 208 4.02 7.90 14.63
N ARG A 209 3.14 7.19 13.91
CA ARG A 209 1.71 7.52 13.83
C ARG A 209 0.85 6.26 13.71
N PHE A 210 -0.35 6.39 14.22
CA PHE A 210 -1.44 5.43 14.05
C PHE A 210 -2.74 6.20 13.81
N GLY A 211 -3.49 5.85 12.77
CA GLY A 211 -4.74 6.54 12.43
C GLY A 211 -5.34 6.06 11.12
N THR A 212 -6.37 6.76 10.67
CA THR A 212 -7.01 6.51 9.37
C THR A 212 -6.09 6.92 8.21
N PRO A 213 -6.30 6.41 6.99
CA PRO A 213 -5.54 6.87 5.83
C PRO A 213 -5.54 8.41 5.67
N GLN A 214 -6.68 9.06 5.89
CA GLN A 214 -6.83 10.52 5.78
C GLN A 214 -6.01 11.28 6.84
N GLU A 215 -5.74 10.68 7.99
CA GLU A 215 -4.90 11.27 9.03
C GLU A 215 -3.41 11.06 8.75
N ILE A 216 -3.05 9.99 8.05
CA ILE A 216 -1.67 9.62 7.73
C ILE A 216 -1.19 10.32 6.45
N PHE A 217 -1.97 10.28 5.36
CA PHE A 217 -1.58 10.87 4.08
C PHE A 217 -1.81 12.39 4.08
N LYS A 218 -1.09 13.09 4.96
CA LYS A 218 -1.06 14.56 5.02
C LYS A 218 0.21 15.09 4.38
N GLU A 219 0.10 16.27 3.78
CA GLU A 219 1.18 16.91 3.01
C GLU A 219 2.55 16.85 3.72
N GLY A 220 3.54 16.29 3.04
CA GLY A 220 4.93 16.18 3.47
C GLY A 220 5.22 15.12 4.55
N TYR A 221 4.21 14.37 5.02
CA TYR A 221 4.47 13.36 6.05
C TYR A 221 5.12 12.10 5.51
N ILE A 222 4.67 11.63 4.36
CA ILE A 222 5.21 10.41 3.72
C ILE A 222 6.67 10.64 3.31
N GLU A 223 6.99 11.81 2.76
CA GLU A 223 8.37 12.18 2.43
C GLU A 223 9.28 12.10 3.66
N LYS A 224 8.81 12.60 4.80
CA LYS A 224 9.54 12.54 6.07
C LYS A 224 9.68 11.10 6.57
N LEU A 225 8.60 10.31 6.58
CA LEU A 225 8.61 8.91 7.06
C LEU A 225 9.60 8.04 6.27
N PHE A 226 9.67 8.24 4.96
CA PHE A 226 10.57 7.48 4.08
C PHE A 226 11.91 8.16 3.84
N SER A 227 12.16 9.32 4.46
CA SER A 227 13.37 10.13 4.29
C SER A 227 13.67 10.38 2.82
N ILE A 228 12.65 10.81 2.05
CA ILE A 228 12.77 11.11 0.63
C ILE A 228 13.55 12.42 0.49
N GLU A 229 14.79 12.34 0.04
CA GLU A 229 15.66 13.51 -0.21
C GLU A 229 15.66 13.92 -1.68
N THR A 230 15.29 12.98 -2.57
CA THR A 230 15.29 13.17 -4.02
C THR A 230 13.91 12.83 -4.58
N GLY A 231 13.32 13.76 -5.33
CA GLY A 231 11.94 13.64 -5.81
C GLY A 231 10.90 14.12 -4.80
N SER A 232 9.65 13.80 -5.05
CA SER A 232 8.50 14.19 -4.21
C SER A 232 7.42 13.11 -4.19
N PHE A 233 6.61 13.12 -3.15
CA PHE A 233 5.41 12.29 -3.02
C PHE A 233 4.19 13.22 -2.88
N ASP A 234 3.23 13.11 -3.78
CA ASP A 234 1.97 13.82 -3.66
C ASP A 234 0.93 12.96 -2.97
N GLU A 235 0.59 13.30 -1.74
CA GLU A 235 -0.35 12.54 -0.90
C GLU A 235 -1.80 12.59 -1.44
N ARG A 236 -2.14 13.54 -2.30
CA ARG A 236 -3.49 13.64 -2.89
C ARG A 236 -3.69 12.65 -4.03
N SER A 237 -2.66 12.46 -4.85
CA SER A 237 -2.67 11.50 -5.95
C SER A 237 -1.96 10.19 -5.62
N GLU A 238 -1.36 10.11 -4.42
CA GLU A 238 -0.58 8.96 -3.93
C GLU A 238 0.53 8.54 -4.92
N SER A 239 1.10 9.54 -5.62
CA SER A 239 2.06 9.34 -6.68
C SER A 239 3.42 9.96 -6.38
N MET A 240 4.46 9.36 -6.96
CA MET A 240 5.85 9.85 -6.86
C MET A 240 6.27 10.50 -8.16
N GLU A 241 7.03 11.60 -8.04
CA GLU A 241 7.71 12.24 -9.15
C GLU A 241 9.19 12.41 -8.84
N LEU A 242 10.00 12.44 -9.88
CA LEU A 242 11.44 12.65 -9.78
C LEU A 242 11.75 14.12 -9.45
N GLU A 243 13.03 14.43 -9.19
CA GLU A 243 13.46 15.83 -8.99
C GLU A 243 13.25 16.69 -10.25
N PRO A 244 12.93 17.99 -10.07
CA PRO A 244 12.90 18.95 -11.15
C PRO A 244 14.31 19.13 -11.74
N VAL A 245 14.38 19.38 -13.03
CA VAL A 245 15.66 19.76 -13.67
C VAL A 245 16.04 21.18 -13.20
N LYS A 246 17.23 21.29 -12.60
CA LYS A 246 17.74 22.58 -12.09
C LYS A 246 18.18 23.46 -13.24
N GLY A 247 17.86 24.73 -13.19
CA GLY A 247 18.29 25.69 -14.18
C GLY A 247 17.23 26.76 -14.49
N LYS A 248 17.59 27.67 -15.36
CA LYS A 248 16.63 28.65 -15.88
C LYS A 248 15.72 27.94 -16.88
N PRO A 249 14.40 28.15 -16.84
CA PRO A 249 13.49 27.53 -17.78
C PRO A 249 13.85 27.84 -19.23
N GLU A 250 14.00 26.80 -20.05
CA GLU A 250 14.20 26.90 -21.50
C GLU A 250 12.89 26.78 -22.27
N VAL A 251 11.94 26.05 -21.71
CA VAL A 251 10.63 25.79 -22.32
C VAL A 251 9.53 26.27 -21.41
N PHE A 252 8.52 26.94 -21.99
CA PHE A 252 7.27 27.24 -21.32
C PHE A 252 6.19 26.26 -21.81
N VAL A 253 5.48 25.60 -20.89
CA VAL A 253 4.42 24.65 -21.23
C VAL A 253 3.06 25.20 -20.82
N ILE A 254 2.16 25.34 -21.79
CA ILE A 254 0.76 25.66 -21.56
C ILE A 254 -0.02 24.34 -21.52
N ALA A 255 -0.59 24.02 -20.38
CA ALA A 255 -1.28 22.75 -20.14
C ALA A 255 -2.49 22.93 -19.22
N GLY A 256 -3.11 21.85 -18.80
CA GLY A 256 -4.23 21.78 -17.89
C GLY A 256 -5.10 20.56 -18.17
N ASN A 257 -5.89 20.17 -17.17
CA ASN A 257 -6.76 19.00 -17.23
C ASN A 257 -6.04 17.69 -17.58
N GLY A 258 -4.80 17.52 -17.08
CA GLY A 258 -3.98 16.33 -17.28
C GLY A 258 -3.21 16.28 -18.61
N SER A 259 -3.32 17.28 -19.48
CA SER A 259 -2.67 17.30 -20.81
C SER A 259 -1.15 17.50 -20.73
N GLY A 260 -0.64 18.10 -19.65
CA GLY A 260 0.78 18.43 -19.47
C GLY A 260 1.65 17.30 -18.97
N ARG A 261 1.12 16.32 -18.22
CA ARG A 261 1.88 15.29 -17.50
C ARG A 261 2.95 14.59 -18.35
N ASN A 262 2.57 14.15 -19.54
CA ASN A 262 3.49 13.44 -20.44
C ASN A 262 4.61 14.36 -20.95
N THR A 263 4.29 15.62 -21.24
CA THR A 263 5.26 16.63 -21.67
C THR A 263 6.22 16.99 -20.54
N TYR A 264 5.73 17.20 -19.31
CA TYR A 264 6.56 17.48 -18.13
C TYR A 264 7.56 16.37 -17.88
N ARG A 265 7.09 15.10 -17.84
CA ARG A 265 7.95 13.94 -17.65
C ARG A 265 8.93 13.72 -18.79
N ARG A 266 8.57 14.10 -20.03
CA ARG A 266 9.49 14.06 -21.17
C ARG A 266 10.59 15.09 -21.01
N LEU A 267 10.26 16.35 -20.72
CA LEU A 267 11.23 17.41 -20.50
C LEU A 267 12.19 17.08 -19.35
N GLN A 268 11.64 16.54 -18.25
CA GLN A 268 12.45 16.09 -17.13
C GLN A 268 13.45 15.00 -17.54
N ARG A 269 13.04 13.98 -18.32
CA ARG A 269 13.92 12.92 -18.81
C ARG A 269 14.98 13.42 -19.79
N GLU A 270 14.66 14.44 -20.58
CA GLU A 270 15.57 15.07 -21.52
C GLU A 270 16.53 16.05 -20.84
N GLY A 271 16.39 16.28 -19.54
CA GLY A 271 17.22 17.22 -18.77
C GLY A 271 16.94 18.67 -19.09
N ILE A 272 15.74 19.02 -19.59
CA ILE A 272 15.35 20.36 -20.01
C ILE A 272 14.56 21.03 -18.91
N PRO A 273 15.06 22.10 -18.26
CA PRO A 273 14.30 22.85 -17.27
C PRO A 273 13.15 23.60 -17.94
N PHE A 274 11.98 23.52 -17.36
CA PHE A 274 10.78 24.14 -17.92
C PHE A 274 10.00 24.93 -16.89
N ALA A 275 9.21 25.91 -17.38
CA ALA A 275 8.16 26.56 -16.62
C ALA A 275 6.80 26.16 -17.18
N THR A 276 5.78 26.26 -16.39
CA THR A 276 4.41 25.98 -16.81
C THR A 276 3.41 26.90 -16.12
N GLY A 277 2.28 27.12 -16.75
CA GLY A 277 1.18 27.94 -16.24
C GLY A 277 0.23 28.35 -17.38
N ILE A 278 -0.85 29.05 -17.08
CA ILE A 278 -1.33 29.30 -15.72
C ILE A 278 -2.18 28.11 -15.31
N LEU A 279 -1.87 27.47 -14.20
CA LEU A 279 -2.59 26.28 -13.71
C LEU A 279 -3.41 26.61 -12.47
N PHE A 280 -4.63 26.12 -12.41
CA PHE A 280 -5.40 26.15 -11.16
C PHE A 280 -4.80 25.16 -10.15
N GLN A 281 -4.81 25.52 -8.87
CA GLN A 281 -4.26 24.66 -7.81
C GLN A 281 -4.99 23.31 -7.66
N ASN A 282 -6.21 23.20 -8.18
CA ASN A 282 -6.99 21.95 -8.25
C ASN A 282 -6.90 21.24 -9.60
N ASP A 283 -6.08 21.75 -10.55
CA ASP A 283 -5.88 21.08 -11.83
C ASP A 283 -5.11 19.76 -11.67
N LEU A 284 -5.44 18.78 -12.48
CA LEU A 284 -4.78 17.48 -12.49
C LEU A 284 -3.28 17.57 -12.82
N ASP A 285 -2.86 18.57 -13.56
CA ASP A 285 -1.45 18.81 -13.90
C ASP A 285 -0.67 19.51 -12.79
N TYR A 286 -1.36 20.21 -11.86
CA TYR A 286 -0.71 21.06 -10.86
C TYR A 286 0.27 20.31 -9.94
N PRO A 287 -0.07 19.13 -9.36
CA PRO A 287 0.86 18.38 -8.52
C PRO A 287 2.13 17.96 -9.27
N VAL A 288 1.97 17.45 -10.49
CA VAL A 288 3.10 17.02 -11.32
C VAL A 288 3.95 18.22 -11.76
N ALA A 289 3.31 19.32 -12.10
CA ALA A 289 4.01 20.57 -12.42
C ALA A 289 4.83 21.08 -11.22
N LYS A 290 4.23 21.07 -10.02
CA LYS A 290 4.90 21.48 -8.77
C LYS A 290 6.15 20.63 -8.48
N ALA A 291 6.10 19.35 -8.82
CA ALA A 291 7.21 18.41 -8.62
C ALA A 291 8.32 18.57 -9.66
N LEU A 292 7.97 18.77 -10.95
CA LEU A 292 8.93 18.63 -12.05
C LEU A 292 9.36 19.95 -12.69
N ALA A 293 8.56 21.03 -12.58
CA ALA A 293 8.88 22.29 -13.20
C ALA A 293 9.85 23.11 -12.36
N ALA A 294 10.78 23.81 -13.01
CA ALA A 294 11.63 24.80 -12.36
C ALA A 294 10.81 26.00 -11.89
N LYS A 295 9.68 26.29 -12.53
CA LYS A 295 8.74 27.34 -12.13
C LYS A 295 7.31 26.97 -12.53
N VAL A 296 6.38 27.14 -11.59
CA VAL A 296 4.93 26.98 -11.83
C VAL A 296 4.24 28.30 -11.56
N ILE A 297 3.44 28.75 -12.52
CA ILE A 297 2.55 29.90 -12.34
C ILE A 297 1.16 29.34 -12.07
N GLY A 298 0.72 29.51 -10.83
CA GLY A 298 -0.56 28.97 -10.35
C GLY A 298 -1.56 30.06 -9.99
N THR A 299 -2.83 29.70 -10.04
CA THR A 299 -3.93 30.54 -9.54
C THR A 299 -4.80 29.74 -8.58
N ALA A 300 -5.59 30.43 -7.76
CA ALA A 300 -6.51 29.79 -6.83
C ALA A 300 -7.56 28.94 -7.58
N ALA A 301 -8.02 27.86 -6.93
CA ALA A 301 -9.05 27.00 -7.48
C ALA A 301 -10.36 27.76 -7.71
N PHE A 302 -10.97 27.59 -8.88
CA PHE A 302 -12.26 28.16 -9.25
C PHE A 302 -12.31 29.71 -9.32
N GLU A 303 -11.18 30.40 -9.16
CA GLU A 303 -11.08 31.83 -9.29
C GLU A 303 -10.60 32.23 -10.70
N PRO A 304 -11.00 33.40 -11.24
CA PRO A 304 -10.46 33.90 -12.50
C PRO A 304 -8.94 34.03 -12.46
N ILE A 305 -8.29 33.88 -13.60
CA ILE A 305 -6.86 34.16 -13.73
C ILE A 305 -6.63 35.66 -13.44
N THR A 306 -5.70 35.92 -12.53
CA THR A 306 -5.38 37.28 -12.13
C THR A 306 -4.46 37.97 -13.17
N GLU A 307 -4.56 39.30 -13.30
CA GLU A 307 -3.65 40.06 -14.16
C GLU A 307 -2.17 39.90 -13.75
N ALA A 308 -1.90 39.69 -12.48
CA ALA A 308 -0.56 39.44 -11.97
C ALA A 308 -0.03 38.07 -12.50
N ALA A 309 -0.82 37.01 -12.43
CA ALA A 309 -0.44 35.70 -12.96
C ALA A 309 -0.26 35.74 -14.49
N LEU A 310 -1.12 36.47 -15.20
CA LEU A 310 -1.01 36.65 -16.64
C LEU A 310 0.27 37.43 -17.03
N THR A 311 0.59 38.50 -16.29
CA THR A 311 1.82 39.26 -16.50
C THR A 311 3.05 38.42 -16.24
N GLU A 312 3.05 37.62 -15.17
CA GLU A 312 4.14 36.71 -14.84
C GLU A 312 4.32 35.62 -15.91
N ALA A 313 3.22 35.06 -16.43
CA ALA A 313 3.25 34.08 -17.50
C ALA A 313 3.88 34.65 -18.78
N LYS A 314 3.43 35.81 -19.21
CA LYS A 314 3.99 36.55 -20.38
C LYS A 314 5.48 36.84 -20.22
N GLN A 315 5.92 37.26 -19.04
CA GLN A 315 7.35 37.48 -18.77
C GLN A 315 8.14 36.17 -18.86
N CYS A 316 7.59 35.09 -18.31
CA CYS A 316 8.22 33.76 -18.33
C CYS A 316 8.30 33.19 -19.77
N ILE A 317 7.24 33.32 -20.54
CA ILE A 317 7.19 32.94 -21.97
C ILE A 317 8.29 33.68 -22.77
N ASN A 318 8.39 35.01 -22.59
CA ASN A 318 9.40 35.79 -23.28
C ASN A 318 10.84 35.48 -22.86
N ALA A 319 11.05 34.87 -21.71
CA ALA A 319 12.35 34.46 -21.21
C ALA A 319 12.73 33.00 -21.62
N CYS A 320 11.82 32.25 -22.16
CA CYS A 320 12.01 30.87 -22.63
C CYS A 320 12.34 30.84 -24.13
N GLU A 321 13.08 29.83 -24.58
CA GLU A 321 13.42 29.66 -25.99
C GLU A 321 12.27 29.06 -26.81
N ARG A 322 11.38 28.30 -26.16
CA ARG A 322 10.28 27.58 -26.82
C ARG A 322 9.03 27.59 -25.95
N VAL A 323 7.89 27.55 -26.64
CA VAL A 323 6.58 27.36 -26.00
C VAL A 323 5.96 26.07 -26.55
N ILE A 324 5.44 25.25 -25.66
CA ILE A 324 4.69 24.03 -26.00
C ILE A 324 3.27 24.20 -25.47
N CYS A 325 2.28 24.18 -26.36
CA CYS A 325 0.89 24.14 -25.99
C CYS A 325 0.39 22.68 -26.07
N CYS A 326 -0.08 22.14 -24.95
CA CYS A 326 -0.62 20.79 -24.82
C CYS A 326 -2.15 20.74 -24.94
N ARG A 327 -2.81 21.87 -25.26
CA ARG A 327 -4.27 21.97 -25.28
C ARG A 327 -4.75 22.49 -26.64
N GLU A 328 -5.90 21.97 -27.06
CA GLU A 328 -6.62 22.42 -28.24
C GLU A 328 -7.78 23.37 -27.88
N HIS A 329 -8.33 23.21 -26.68
CA HIS A 329 -9.48 24.00 -26.20
C HIS A 329 -9.24 24.54 -24.79
N PHE A 330 -9.68 25.78 -24.56
CA PHE A 330 -9.63 26.45 -23.29
C PHE A 330 -11.03 26.75 -22.79
N GLY A 331 -11.28 26.51 -21.51
CA GLY A 331 -12.54 26.83 -20.86
C GLY A 331 -12.70 28.32 -20.58
N THR A 332 -13.89 28.74 -20.17
CA THR A 332 -14.21 30.13 -19.90
C THR A 332 -13.30 30.81 -18.86
N LEU A 333 -12.87 30.03 -17.85
CA LEU A 333 -11.96 30.53 -16.79
C LEU A 333 -10.49 30.51 -17.20
N GLU A 334 -10.16 29.89 -18.34
CA GLU A 334 -8.78 29.69 -18.81
C GLU A 334 -8.53 30.33 -20.18
N HIS A 335 -9.49 31.12 -20.68
CA HIS A 335 -9.36 31.70 -22.02
C HIS A 335 -8.15 32.61 -22.17
N GLU A 336 -7.68 33.21 -21.07
CA GLU A 336 -6.44 33.99 -21.03
C GLU A 336 -5.19 33.18 -21.36
N ASN A 337 -5.22 31.87 -21.15
CA ASN A 337 -4.14 30.98 -21.55
C ASN A 337 -4.05 30.79 -23.08
N GLN A 338 -5.07 31.20 -23.83
CA GLN A 338 -5.09 31.16 -25.28
C GLN A 338 -4.50 32.42 -25.91
N ALA A 339 -4.50 33.54 -25.18
CA ALA A 339 -4.02 34.85 -25.64
C ALA A 339 -2.49 34.98 -25.56
#